data_c023aa23a88d104879bc688fa959f3c7
#
_entry.id   c023aa23a88d104879bc688fa959f3c7
#
_cell.length_a   1.000
_cell.length_b   1.000
_cell.length_c   1.000
_cell.angle_alpha   90.00
_cell.angle_beta   90.00
_cell.angle_gamma   90.00
#
_symmetry.space_group_name_H-M   'P 1'
#
loop_
_entity.id
_entity.type
_entity.pdbx_description
1 polymer ?
#
loop_
_entity_poly.entity_id
_entity_poly.type
_entity_poly.pdbx_seq_one_letter_code
_entity_poly.pdbx_strand_id
1 'polypeptide(L)'
;EALLRQNLFYEFDSLCRYDSSVSSGLSSYIISTLEVEQIIRFLILLSSNSTDKFIYQFPGYISKHTEIDVNKLANAKNYEEFLNATQSSQFYDILKQFSPDEKNRLPISDIENKLYNLVFGKLTKLIKATTKGQEKHELINFLFTINDYNIFSRILRLKKYYKLSPDDIKANLLLDYTNLSEKTIDMMCKAESSGEIFSIMQNTHNGRLIDKIGYVYASDISPRVKYRLAKKNMHFSNNPSVVMISYVFVAETELMNIVTLIEGTRYELDNKITQSLLIK
;
A
#
# COMPACT_ATOMS: atom_id res chain seq x y z
N GLU A 1 -8.17 17.72 1.36
CA GLU A 1 -7.37 16.48 1.22
C GLU A 1 -6.45 16.58 -0.01
N ALA A 2 -6.99 16.83 -1.22
CA ALA A 2 -6.19 16.87 -2.46
C ALA A 2 -5.00 17.84 -2.38
N LEU A 3 -5.18 19.04 -1.86
CA LEU A 3 -4.11 20.03 -1.68
C LEU A 3 -3.04 19.57 -0.67
N LEU A 4 -3.44 18.93 0.41
CA LEU A 4 -2.49 18.41 1.41
C LEU A 4 -1.65 17.26 0.82
N ARG A 5 -2.26 16.34 0.07
CA ARG A 5 -1.55 15.26 -0.64
C ARG A 5 -0.60 15.82 -1.71
N GLN A 6 -1.04 16.84 -2.42
CA GLN A 6 -0.21 17.53 -3.41
C GLN A 6 1.02 18.19 -2.78
N ASN A 7 0.84 18.89 -1.66
CA ASN A 7 1.95 19.51 -0.95
C ASN A 7 2.95 18.47 -0.44
N LEU A 8 2.46 17.39 0.16
CA LEU A 8 3.31 16.29 0.60
C LEU A 8 4.12 15.68 -0.55
N PHE A 9 3.48 15.48 -1.70
CA PHE A 9 4.15 14.97 -2.89
C PHE A 9 5.29 15.90 -3.36
N TYR A 10 5.04 17.20 -3.47
CA TYR A 10 6.06 18.15 -3.90
C TYR A 10 7.19 18.33 -2.88
N GLU A 11 6.86 18.27 -1.58
CA GLU A 11 7.87 18.29 -0.54
C GLU A 11 8.80 17.08 -0.65
N PHE A 12 8.23 15.89 -0.85
CA PHE A 12 9.00 14.68 -1.04
C PHE A 12 9.82 14.68 -2.34
N ASP A 13 9.23 15.10 -3.46
CA ASP A 13 9.97 15.26 -4.73
C ASP A 13 11.15 16.22 -4.58
N SER A 14 10.95 17.30 -3.82
CA SER A 14 12.05 18.23 -3.50
C SER A 14 13.13 17.55 -2.66
N LEU A 15 12.78 16.78 -1.62
CA LEU A 15 13.76 16.03 -0.81
C LEU A 15 14.54 15.00 -1.66
N CYS A 16 13.86 14.32 -2.58
CA CYS A 16 14.50 13.36 -3.47
C CYS A 16 15.60 13.97 -4.36
N ARG A 17 15.61 15.28 -4.58
CA ARG A 17 16.66 15.96 -5.36
C ARG A 17 17.98 16.13 -4.62
N TYR A 18 17.98 16.01 -3.31
CA TYR A 18 19.18 16.17 -2.47
C TYR A 18 19.97 14.87 -2.26
N ASP A 19 19.35 13.72 -2.46
CA ASP A 19 20.02 12.41 -2.36
C ASP A 19 20.09 11.73 -3.73
N SER A 20 21.30 11.43 -4.20
CA SER A 20 21.54 10.92 -5.55
C SER A 20 21.48 9.38 -5.68
N SER A 21 21.46 8.64 -4.56
CA SER A 21 21.63 7.18 -4.60
C SER A 21 20.33 6.38 -4.77
N VAL A 22 19.32 6.67 -3.97
CA VAL A 22 18.04 5.92 -3.96
C VAL A 22 16.83 6.81 -4.28
N SER A 23 17.02 8.12 -4.24
CA SER A 23 15.98 9.13 -4.28
C SER A 23 15.10 9.09 -5.54
N SER A 24 15.69 8.92 -6.72
CA SER A 24 14.92 8.80 -7.97
C SER A 24 14.01 7.56 -7.96
N GLY A 25 14.46 6.50 -7.33
CA GLY A 25 13.68 5.28 -7.20
C GLY A 25 12.62 5.35 -6.12
N LEU A 26 12.84 6.08 -5.04
CA LEU A 26 11.82 6.32 -4.02
C LEU A 26 10.71 7.22 -4.57
N SER A 27 11.04 8.26 -5.33
CA SER A 27 10.06 9.09 -6.03
C SER A 27 9.24 8.25 -7.01
N SER A 28 9.89 7.43 -7.84
CA SER A 28 9.22 6.51 -8.76
C SER A 28 8.32 5.50 -8.03
N TYR A 29 8.77 4.98 -6.89
CA TYR A 29 7.96 4.07 -6.07
C TYR A 29 6.67 4.71 -5.58
N ILE A 30 6.73 5.95 -5.08
CA ILE A 30 5.54 6.66 -4.60
C ILE A 30 4.59 6.97 -5.75
N ILE A 31 5.10 7.46 -6.88
CA ILE A 31 4.28 7.69 -8.08
C ILE A 31 3.60 6.39 -8.50
N SER A 32 4.35 5.30 -8.61
CA SER A 32 3.81 3.99 -8.99
C SER A 32 2.76 3.48 -8.01
N THR A 33 2.93 3.70 -6.71
CA THR A 33 1.94 3.34 -5.69
C THR A 33 0.64 4.13 -5.88
N LEU A 34 0.75 5.44 -6.12
CA LEU A 34 -0.40 6.29 -6.40
C LEU A 34 -1.09 5.90 -7.72
N GLU A 35 -0.34 5.52 -8.75
CA GLU A 35 -0.90 5.00 -10.01
C GLU A 35 -1.69 3.72 -9.76
N VAL A 36 -1.16 2.77 -8.99
CA VAL A 36 -1.88 1.54 -8.62
C VAL A 36 -3.18 1.86 -7.89
N GLU A 37 -3.16 2.78 -6.92
CA GLU A 37 -4.37 3.21 -6.23
C GLU A 37 -5.42 3.77 -7.21
N GLN A 38 -5.02 4.58 -8.19
CA GLN A 38 -5.94 5.12 -9.18
C GLN A 38 -6.46 4.03 -10.14
N ILE A 39 -5.62 3.10 -10.57
CA ILE A 39 -6.03 1.95 -11.38
C ILE A 39 -7.10 1.13 -10.64
N ILE A 40 -6.84 0.75 -9.40
CA ILE A 40 -7.78 -0.05 -8.61
C ILE A 40 -9.10 0.72 -8.37
N ARG A 41 -9.00 2.01 -8.07
CA ARG A 41 -10.18 2.87 -7.93
C ARG A 41 -11.02 2.90 -9.20
N PHE A 42 -10.37 3.08 -10.36
CA PHE A 42 -11.06 3.06 -11.65
C PHE A 42 -11.76 1.72 -11.90
N LEU A 43 -11.08 0.59 -11.66
CA LEU A 43 -11.65 -0.73 -11.86
C LEU A 43 -12.87 -1.01 -10.94
N ILE A 44 -12.86 -0.49 -9.72
CA ILE A 44 -14.01 -0.55 -8.81
C ILE A 44 -15.20 0.25 -9.38
N LEU A 45 -14.94 1.47 -9.89
CA LEU A 45 -15.97 2.30 -10.50
C LEU A 45 -16.49 1.69 -11.82
N LEU A 46 -15.61 1.09 -12.60
CA LEU A 46 -15.98 0.35 -13.81
C LEU A 46 -16.91 -0.82 -13.50
N SER A 47 -16.58 -1.61 -12.48
CA SER A 47 -17.41 -2.74 -12.04
C SER A 47 -18.80 -2.31 -11.51
N SER A 48 -18.93 -1.05 -11.05
CA SER A 48 -20.18 -0.47 -10.55
C SER A 48 -20.89 0.43 -11.60
N ASN A 49 -20.40 0.46 -12.84
CA ASN A 49 -20.90 1.36 -13.91
C ASN A 49 -20.98 2.83 -13.50
N SER A 50 -19.99 3.30 -12.72
CA SER A 50 -19.95 4.66 -12.15
C SER A 50 -18.69 5.43 -12.53
N THR A 51 -18.13 5.16 -13.71
CA THR A 51 -16.85 5.75 -14.18
C THR A 51 -16.88 7.26 -14.33
N ASP A 52 -18.05 7.85 -14.57
CA ASP A 52 -18.21 9.31 -14.70
C ASP A 52 -17.74 10.09 -13.46
N LYS A 53 -17.66 9.41 -12.30
CA LYS A 53 -17.20 10.01 -11.05
C LYS A 53 -15.67 10.07 -10.95
N PHE A 54 -14.96 9.36 -11.80
CA PHE A 54 -13.50 9.19 -11.66
C PHE A 54 -12.73 10.48 -11.91
N ILE A 55 -13.08 11.25 -12.94
CA ILE A 55 -12.36 12.47 -13.34
C ILE A 55 -12.28 13.49 -12.22
N TYR A 56 -13.36 13.63 -11.43
CA TYR A 56 -13.41 14.57 -10.31
C TYR A 56 -12.55 14.16 -9.11
N GLN A 57 -12.05 12.94 -9.11
CA GLN A 57 -11.33 12.34 -8.01
C GLN A 57 -9.86 12.07 -8.35
N PHE A 58 -9.47 12.21 -9.63
CA PHE A 58 -8.09 11.99 -10.04
C PHE A 58 -7.20 13.14 -9.54
N PRO A 59 -6.08 12.81 -8.84
CA PRO A 59 -5.20 13.85 -8.33
C PRO A 59 -4.43 14.53 -9.46
N GLY A 60 -4.72 15.80 -9.72
CA GLY A 60 -4.14 16.57 -10.84
C GLY A 60 -2.60 16.67 -10.80
N TYR A 61 -1.98 16.56 -9.62
CA TYR A 61 -0.52 16.58 -9.49
C TYR A 61 0.14 15.32 -10.04
N ILE A 62 -0.54 14.16 -10.04
CA ILE A 62 -0.02 12.91 -10.61
C ILE A 62 -0.01 12.97 -12.13
N SER A 63 -0.90 13.71 -12.75
CA SER A 63 -1.06 13.74 -14.21
C SER A 63 0.21 14.15 -14.97
N LYS A 64 1.11 14.89 -14.32
CA LYS A 64 2.40 15.31 -14.90
C LYS A 64 3.52 14.27 -14.76
N HIS A 65 3.31 13.26 -13.94
CA HIS A 65 4.31 12.26 -13.57
C HIS A 65 3.91 10.83 -13.97
N THR A 66 2.70 10.65 -14.48
CA THR A 66 2.17 9.34 -14.90
C THR A 66 2.30 9.14 -16.40
N GLU A 67 2.55 7.90 -16.80
CA GLU A 67 2.49 7.46 -18.19
C GLU A 67 1.08 6.99 -18.60
N ILE A 68 0.12 7.03 -17.68
CA ILE A 68 -1.29 6.71 -17.94
C ILE A 68 -1.93 7.92 -18.64
N ASP A 69 -2.60 7.68 -19.76
CA ASP A 69 -3.38 8.73 -20.44
C ASP A 69 -4.65 9.03 -19.64
N VAL A 70 -4.56 10.06 -18.79
CA VAL A 70 -5.63 10.45 -17.87
C VAL A 70 -6.91 10.85 -18.62
N ASN A 71 -6.78 11.47 -19.80
CA ASN A 71 -7.93 11.88 -20.59
C ASN A 71 -8.68 10.69 -21.19
N LYS A 72 -7.94 9.70 -21.71
CA LYS A 72 -8.54 8.45 -22.16
C LYS A 72 -9.16 7.68 -21.01
N LEU A 73 -8.43 7.61 -19.86
CA LEU A 73 -8.92 6.92 -18.68
C LEU A 73 -10.23 7.52 -18.15
N ALA A 74 -10.33 8.85 -18.11
CA ALA A 74 -11.52 9.56 -17.66
C ALA A 74 -12.76 9.28 -18.53
N ASN A 75 -12.57 9.00 -19.82
CA ASN A 75 -13.63 8.73 -20.78
C ASN A 75 -13.91 7.24 -21.00
N ALA A 76 -13.09 6.35 -20.43
CA ALA A 76 -13.21 4.92 -20.61
C ALA A 76 -14.48 4.37 -19.93
N LYS A 77 -15.28 3.61 -20.69
CA LYS A 77 -16.53 3.00 -20.24
C LYS A 77 -16.49 1.48 -20.15
N ASN A 78 -15.44 0.87 -20.68
CA ASN A 78 -15.24 -0.57 -20.68
C ASN A 78 -13.75 -0.90 -20.47
N TYR A 79 -13.48 -2.19 -20.27
CA TYR A 79 -12.13 -2.66 -19.96
C TYR A 79 -11.14 -2.46 -21.13
N GLU A 80 -11.59 -2.55 -22.37
CA GLU A 80 -10.74 -2.34 -23.55
C GLU A 80 -10.27 -0.88 -23.66
N GLU A 81 -11.19 0.06 -23.46
CA GLU A 81 -10.86 1.49 -23.42
C GLU A 81 -9.92 1.82 -22.24
N PHE A 82 -10.13 1.19 -21.09
CA PHE A 82 -9.20 1.27 -19.96
C PHE A 82 -7.81 0.75 -20.31
N LEU A 83 -7.70 -0.40 -20.97
CA LEU A 83 -6.41 -0.93 -21.45
C LEU A 83 -5.72 0.04 -22.42
N ASN A 84 -6.46 0.63 -23.34
CA ASN A 84 -5.93 1.64 -24.26
C ASN A 84 -5.40 2.88 -23.53
N ALA A 85 -6.03 3.31 -22.44
CA ALA A 85 -5.57 4.42 -21.62
C ALA A 85 -4.27 4.09 -20.83
N THR A 86 -4.06 2.82 -20.52
CA THR A 86 -2.88 2.35 -19.75
C THR A 86 -1.75 1.80 -20.63
N GLN A 87 -1.90 1.81 -21.97
CA GLN A 87 -1.00 1.16 -22.90
C GLN A 87 0.47 1.58 -22.77
N SER A 88 0.74 2.85 -22.48
CA SER A 88 2.10 3.38 -22.31
C SER A 88 2.66 3.15 -20.90
N SER A 89 1.84 2.67 -19.96
CA SER A 89 2.24 2.51 -18.57
C SER A 89 2.97 1.18 -18.33
N GLN A 90 3.80 1.16 -17.30
CA GLN A 90 4.47 -0.04 -16.81
C GLN A 90 3.53 -1.18 -16.37
N PHE A 91 2.24 -0.90 -16.21
CA PHE A 91 1.23 -1.83 -15.73
C PHE A 91 0.49 -2.57 -16.85
N TYR A 92 0.61 -2.10 -18.08
CA TYR A 92 -0.13 -2.64 -19.22
C TYR A 92 0.02 -4.15 -19.40
N ASP A 93 1.26 -4.66 -19.32
CA ASP A 93 1.55 -6.09 -19.50
C ASP A 93 0.90 -6.99 -18.45
N ILE A 94 0.65 -6.48 -17.27
CA ILE A 94 -0.10 -7.19 -16.22
C ILE A 94 -1.59 -7.07 -16.50
N LEU A 95 -2.08 -5.86 -16.75
CA LEU A 95 -3.51 -5.59 -16.94
C LEU A 95 -4.10 -6.37 -18.12
N LYS A 96 -3.40 -6.46 -19.24
CA LYS A 96 -3.86 -7.22 -20.42
C LYS A 96 -4.03 -8.72 -20.20
N GLN A 97 -3.51 -9.29 -19.08
CA GLN A 97 -3.70 -10.71 -18.76
C GLN A 97 -5.08 -11.01 -18.16
N PHE A 98 -5.82 -9.96 -17.83
CA PHE A 98 -7.14 -10.08 -17.24
C PHE A 98 -8.23 -9.69 -18.25
N SER A 99 -9.40 -10.24 -18.04
CA SER A 99 -10.62 -9.88 -18.76
C SER A 99 -11.80 -9.96 -17.82
N PRO A 100 -12.82 -9.09 -17.97
CA PRO A 100 -14.07 -9.23 -17.24
C PRO A 100 -14.76 -10.57 -17.52
N ASP A 101 -15.41 -11.13 -16.50
CA ASP A 101 -16.28 -12.31 -16.68
C ASP A 101 -17.59 -11.95 -17.41
N GLU A 102 -18.43 -12.95 -17.67
CA GLU A 102 -19.75 -12.77 -18.32
C GLU A 102 -20.67 -11.79 -17.57
N LYS A 103 -20.41 -11.52 -16.29
CA LYS A 103 -21.13 -10.57 -15.43
C LYS A 103 -20.39 -9.25 -15.28
N ASN A 104 -19.42 -8.99 -16.15
CA ASN A 104 -18.56 -7.78 -16.12
C ASN A 104 -17.80 -7.60 -14.79
N ARG A 105 -17.45 -8.70 -14.10
CA ARG A 105 -16.68 -8.64 -12.85
C ARG A 105 -15.21 -8.92 -13.12
N LEU A 106 -14.35 -8.17 -12.46
CA LEU A 106 -12.90 -8.31 -12.52
C LEU A 106 -12.36 -8.87 -11.20
N PRO A 107 -11.32 -9.70 -11.24
CA PRO A 107 -10.62 -10.18 -10.04
C PRO A 107 -9.72 -9.07 -9.48
N ILE A 108 -10.33 -8.00 -8.94
CA ILE A 108 -9.63 -6.78 -8.52
C ILE A 108 -8.52 -7.09 -7.51
N SER A 109 -8.75 -8.06 -6.60
CA SER A 109 -7.76 -8.45 -5.60
C SER A 109 -6.49 -9.05 -6.24
N ASP A 110 -6.64 -9.86 -7.30
CA ASP A 110 -5.50 -10.47 -8.00
C ASP A 110 -4.75 -9.42 -8.82
N ILE A 111 -5.50 -8.51 -9.46
CA ILE A 111 -4.92 -7.37 -10.20
C ILE A 111 -4.10 -6.53 -9.22
N GLU A 112 -4.68 -6.12 -8.10
CA GLU A 112 -4.02 -5.34 -7.05
C GLU A 112 -2.72 -6.01 -6.59
N ASN A 113 -2.76 -7.31 -6.29
CA ASN A 113 -1.58 -8.05 -5.86
C ASN A 113 -0.47 -8.04 -6.91
N LYS A 114 -0.79 -8.32 -8.18
CA LYS A 114 0.20 -8.31 -9.26
C LYS A 114 0.81 -6.93 -9.50
N LEU A 115 -0.01 -5.86 -9.41
CA LEU A 115 0.47 -4.49 -9.57
C LEU A 115 1.42 -4.09 -8.42
N TYR A 116 1.03 -4.36 -7.17
CA TYR A 116 1.93 -4.10 -6.03
C TYR A 116 3.18 -4.97 -6.05
N ASN A 117 3.10 -6.21 -6.51
CA ASN A 117 4.28 -7.07 -6.73
C ASN A 117 5.28 -6.43 -7.70
N LEU A 118 4.78 -5.88 -8.82
CA LEU A 118 5.63 -5.18 -9.78
C LEU A 118 6.32 -3.97 -9.13
N VAL A 119 5.56 -3.11 -8.44
CA VAL A 119 6.07 -1.90 -7.80
C VAL A 119 7.09 -2.23 -6.71
N PHE A 120 6.75 -3.17 -5.83
CA PHE A 120 7.65 -3.62 -4.75
C PHE A 120 8.92 -4.30 -5.29
N GLY A 121 8.77 -5.08 -6.36
CA GLY A 121 9.88 -5.74 -7.04
C GLY A 121 10.87 -4.75 -7.67
N LYS A 122 10.36 -3.71 -8.32
CA LYS A 122 11.19 -2.64 -8.89
C LYS A 122 11.96 -1.90 -7.79
N LEU A 123 11.29 -1.51 -6.71
CA LEU A 123 11.93 -0.85 -5.57
C LEU A 123 13.01 -1.75 -4.94
N THR A 124 12.70 -3.02 -4.70
CA THR A 124 13.67 -3.96 -4.10
C THR A 124 14.89 -4.18 -5.01
N LYS A 125 14.68 -4.31 -6.32
CA LYS A 125 15.79 -4.42 -7.29
C LYS A 125 16.65 -3.16 -7.29
N LEU A 126 16.04 -1.99 -7.27
CA LEU A 126 16.76 -0.73 -7.21
C LEU A 126 17.61 -0.63 -5.93
N ILE A 127 17.01 -0.87 -4.75
CA ILE A 127 17.74 -0.86 -3.47
C ILE A 127 18.92 -1.83 -3.53
N LYS A 128 18.72 -3.05 -4.05
CA LYS A 128 19.80 -4.03 -4.21
C LYS A 128 20.92 -3.59 -5.13
N ALA A 129 20.61 -2.77 -6.13
CA ALA A 129 21.58 -2.26 -7.11
C ALA A 129 22.33 -1.01 -6.63
N THR A 130 21.66 -0.12 -5.90
CA THR A 130 22.18 1.22 -5.55
C THR A 130 22.75 1.30 -4.14
N THR A 131 22.31 0.44 -3.21
CA THR A 131 22.77 0.48 -1.81
C THR A 131 23.63 -0.73 -1.44
N LYS A 132 24.49 -0.58 -0.42
CA LYS A 132 25.38 -1.64 0.08
C LYS A 132 25.39 -1.66 1.61
N GLY A 133 25.91 -2.76 2.16
CA GLY A 133 26.15 -2.91 3.60
C GLY A 133 24.88 -2.70 4.45
N GLN A 134 25.03 -1.89 5.49
CA GLN A 134 24.00 -1.68 6.50
C GLN A 134 22.77 -0.95 5.93
N GLU A 135 22.96 0.06 5.07
CA GLU A 135 21.86 0.81 4.45
C GLU A 135 20.91 -0.12 3.69
N LYS A 136 21.47 -1.00 2.84
CA LYS A 136 20.70 -2.01 2.11
C LYS A 136 19.91 -2.91 3.05
N HIS A 137 20.55 -3.40 4.11
CA HIS A 137 19.92 -4.27 5.08
C HIS A 137 18.77 -3.56 5.81
N GLU A 138 18.97 -2.33 6.25
CA GLU A 138 17.95 -1.53 6.94
C GLU A 138 16.73 -1.25 6.06
N LEU A 139 16.95 -0.80 4.81
CA LEU A 139 15.88 -0.52 3.86
C LEU A 139 15.04 -1.76 3.55
N ILE A 140 15.70 -2.87 3.20
CA ILE A 140 15.00 -4.12 2.88
C ILE A 140 14.25 -4.64 4.10
N ASN A 141 14.89 -4.69 5.27
CA ASN A 141 14.23 -5.16 6.48
C ASN A 141 13.03 -4.29 6.86
N PHE A 142 13.14 -2.97 6.71
CA PHE A 142 12.04 -2.05 6.98
C PHE A 142 10.84 -2.32 6.07
N LEU A 143 11.06 -2.39 4.75
CA LEU A 143 10.00 -2.63 3.78
C LEU A 143 9.36 -4.03 3.95
N PHE A 144 10.18 -5.05 4.15
CA PHE A 144 9.68 -6.41 4.33
C PHE A 144 8.91 -6.56 5.64
N THR A 145 9.34 -5.89 6.72
CA THR A 145 8.58 -5.88 7.97
C THR A 145 7.21 -5.23 7.79
N ILE A 146 7.11 -4.13 7.03
CA ILE A 146 5.80 -3.54 6.71
C ILE A 146 4.94 -4.54 5.94
N ASN A 147 5.51 -5.24 4.96
CA ASN A 147 4.78 -6.23 4.20
C ASN A 147 4.37 -7.46 5.05
N ASP A 148 5.18 -7.89 6.01
CA ASP A 148 4.81 -8.95 6.98
C ASP A 148 3.49 -8.61 7.69
N TYR A 149 3.32 -7.35 8.09
CA TYR A 149 2.09 -6.87 8.74
C TYR A 149 0.93 -6.66 7.76
N ASN A 150 1.20 -6.33 6.51
CA ASN A 150 0.18 -6.33 5.46
C ASN A 150 -0.36 -7.74 5.21
N ILE A 151 0.54 -8.73 5.09
CA ILE A 151 0.19 -10.16 4.97
C ILE A 151 -0.67 -10.60 6.16
N PHE A 152 -0.21 -10.34 7.38
CA PHE A 152 -0.92 -10.66 8.61
C PHE A 152 -2.34 -10.06 8.65
N SER A 153 -2.46 -8.75 8.42
CA SER A 153 -3.74 -8.04 8.42
C SER A 153 -4.68 -8.56 7.32
N ARG A 154 -4.12 -8.91 6.16
CA ARG A 154 -4.86 -9.44 5.03
C ARG A 154 -5.39 -10.85 5.32
N ILE A 155 -4.59 -11.74 5.91
CA ILE A 155 -5.04 -13.07 6.35
C ILE A 155 -6.20 -12.95 7.34
N LEU A 156 -6.06 -12.10 8.36
CA LEU A 156 -7.13 -11.85 9.33
C LEU A 156 -8.44 -11.41 8.66
N ARG A 157 -8.34 -10.46 7.72
CA ARG A 157 -9.50 -9.93 6.99
C ARG A 157 -10.15 -10.99 6.11
N LEU A 158 -9.36 -11.70 5.31
CA LEU A 158 -9.88 -12.71 4.37
C LEU A 158 -10.56 -13.86 5.10
N LYS A 159 -9.98 -14.31 6.22
CA LYS A 159 -10.62 -15.35 7.05
C LYS A 159 -11.90 -14.88 7.74
N LYS A 160 -11.86 -13.69 8.35
CA LYS A 160 -12.98 -13.19 9.15
C LYS A 160 -14.22 -12.87 8.30
N TYR A 161 -14.01 -12.21 7.15
CA TYR A 161 -15.11 -11.65 6.38
C TYR A 161 -15.45 -12.45 5.12
N TYR A 162 -14.47 -13.13 4.51
CA TYR A 162 -14.67 -13.82 3.23
C TYR A 162 -14.68 -15.34 3.35
N LYS A 163 -14.22 -15.90 4.48
CA LYS A 163 -14.15 -17.35 4.75
C LYS A 163 -13.50 -18.15 3.62
N LEU A 164 -12.45 -17.59 3.01
CA LEU A 164 -11.73 -18.21 1.91
C LEU A 164 -10.94 -19.43 2.39
N SER A 165 -10.66 -20.36 1.46
CA SER A 165 -9.78 -21.49 1.71
C SER A 165 -8.34 -21.04 1.98
N PRO A 166 -7.51 -21.83 2.69
CA PRO A 166 -6.10 -21.48 2.93
C PRO A 166 -5.33 -21.20 1.64
N ASP A 167 -5.60 -21.96 0.57
CA ASP A 167 -4.92 -21.80 -0.71
C ASP A 167 -5.35 -20.50 -1.43
N ASP A 168 -6.65 -20.17 -1.40
CA ASP A 168 -7.16 -18.92 -1.95
C ASP A 168 -6.61 -17.71 -1.18
N ILE A 169 -6.48 -17.83 0.15
CA ILE A 169 -5.85 -16.78 0.95
C ILE A 169 -4.41 -16.60 0.51
N LYS A 170 -3.63 -17.69 0.42
CA LYS A 170 -2.22 -17.66 0.04
C LYS A 170 -2.00 -17.04 -1.34
N ALA A 171 -2.84 -17.36 -2.32
CA ALA A 171 -2.82 -16.77 -3.66
C ALA A 171 -2.98 -15.25 -3.67
N ASN A 172 -3.63 -14.72 -2.64
CA ASN A 172 -3.91 -13.29 -2.47
C ASN A 172 -2.84 -12.54 -1.64
N LEU A 173 -1.68 -13.11 -1.37
CA LEU A 173 -0.62 -12.52 -0.55
C LEU A 173 0.61 -12.14 -1.37
N LEU A 174 1.30 -11.09 -0.96
CA LEU A 174 2.56 -10.63 -1.54
C LEU A 174 3.73 -11.35 -0.87
N LEU A 175 4.05 -12.58 -1.33
CA LEU A 175 4.96 -13.49 -0.65
C LEU A 175 6.45 -13.29 -0.98
N ASP A 176 6.78 -12.65 -2.11
CA ASP A 176 8.17 -12.52 -2.58
C ASP A 176 9.00 -11.54 -1.75
N TYR A 177 8.36 -10.69 -0.94
CA TYR A 177 8.97 -9.57 -0.22
C TYR A 177 8.62 -9.58 1.26
N THR A 178 8.88 -10.70 1.94
CA THR A 178 8.55 -10.91 3.34
C THR A 178 9.72 -11.52 4.11
N ASN A 179 9.81 -11.24 5.42
CA ASN A 179 10.70 -11.92 6.35
C ASN A 179 10.03 -13.17 6.97
N LEU A 180 8.73 -13.38 6.74
CA LEU A 180 8.01 -14.53 7.25
C LEU A 180 8.40 -15.80 6.48
N SER A 181 8.59 -16.90 7.20
CA SER A 181 8.82 -18.19 6.55
C SER A 181 7.54 -18.70 5.90
N GLU A 182 7.67 -19.47 4.82
CA GLU A 182 6.53 -20.11 4.17
C GLU A 182 5.71 -20.94 5.16
N LYS A 183 6.39 -21.68 6.06
CA LYS A 183 5.74 -22.44 7.13
C LYS A 183 4.88 -21.55 8.04
N THR A 184 5.37 -20.38 8.42
CA THR A 184 4.62 -19.41 9.26
C THR A 184 3.36 -18.92 8.55
N ILE A 185 3.49 -18.59 7.25
CA ILE A 185 2.36 -18.16 6.42
C ILE A 185 1.32 -19.26 6.30
N ASP A 186 1.75 -20.49 5.99
CA ASP A 186 0.85 -21.66 5.91
C ASP A 186 0.13 -21.92 7.24
N MET A 187 0.82 -21.81 8.36
CA MET A 187 0.20 -21.94 9.68
C MET A 187 -0.86 -20.87 9.91
N MET A 188 -0.59 -19.61 9.59
CA MET A 188 -1.58 -18.53 9.70
C MET A 188 -2.77 -18.72 8.75
N CYS A 189 -2.53 -19.19 7.52
CA CYS A 189 -3.61 -19.47 6.56
C CYS A 189 -4.49 -20.65 7.01
N LYS A 190 -3.96 -21.64 7.70
CA LYS A 190 -4.67 -22.81 8.22
C LYS A 190 -5.33 -22.58 9.57
N ALA A 191 -4.87 -21.62 10.37
CA ALA A 191 -5.38 -21.33 11.70
C ALA A 191 -6.90 -21.19 11.75
N GLU A 192 -7.55 -21.72 12.75
CA GLU A 192 -9.02 -21.72 12.85
C GLU A 192 -9.58 -20.45 13.48
N SER A 193 -8.79 -19.76 14.28
CA SER A 193 -9.21 -18.54 14.99
C SER A 193 -8.26 -17.35 14.76
N SER A 194 -8.81 -16.15 14.91
CA SER A 194 -7.98 -14.92 14.91
C SER A 194 -6.95 -14.94 16.03
N GLY A 195 -7.27 -15.49 17.21
CA GLY A 195 -6.33 -15.60 18.33
C GLY A 195 -5.13 -16.48 18.01
N GLU A 196 -5.34 -17.58 17.30
CA GLU A 196 -4.23 -18.44 16.83
C GLU A 196 -3.36 -17.72 15.81
N ILE A 197 -3.94 -16.97 14.86
CA ILE A 197 -3.18 -16.16 13.90
C ILE A 197 -2.31 -15.13 14.64
N PHE A 198 -2.86 -14.46 15.65
CA PHE A 198 -2.10 -13.52 16.49
C PHE A 198 -0.94 -14.22 17.21
N SER A 199 -1.18 -15.37 17.82
CA SER A 199 -0.14 -16.14 18.53
C SER A 199 0.98 -16.57 17.59
N ILE A 200 0.66 -17.02 16.37
CA ILE A 200 1.64 -17.37 15.35
C ILE A 200 2.48 -16.15 14.98
N MET A 201 1.84 -15.02 14.72
CA MET A 201 2.56 -13.79 14.35
C MET A 201 3.45 -13.27 15.48
N GLN A 202 2.98 -13.29 16.73
CA GLN A 202 3.76 -12.86 17.91
C GLN A 202 5.05 -13.68 18.10
N ASN A 203 5.05 -14.93 17.69
CA ASN A 203 6.24 -15.81 17.76
C ASN A 203 7.24 -15.56 16.63
N THR A 204 6.98 -14.66 15.69
CA THR A 204 7.94 -14.27 14.66
C THR A 204 8.93 -13.22 15.16
N HIS A 205 10.04 -13.03 14.43
CA HIS A 205 11.07 -12.05 14.80
C HIS A 205 10.52 -10.64 15.05
N ASN A 206 9.63 -10.17 14.18
CA ASN A 206 9.02 -8.84 14.27
C ASN A 206 7.66 -8.84 15.00
N GLY A 207 7.15 -10.00 15.40
CA GLY A 207 5.77 -10.14 15.89
C GLY A 207 5.46 -9.40 17.18
N ARG A 208 6.46 -9.20 18.04
CA ARG A 208 6.33 -8.46 19.32
C ARG A 208 5.99 -6.96 19.14
N LEU A 209 6.06 -6.44 17.92
CA LEU A 209 5.61 -5.07 17.66
C LEU A 209 4.09 -4.92 17.87
N ILE A 210 3.31 -5.99 17.70
CA ILE A 210 1.86 -5.99 17.94
C ILE A 210 1.54 -5.62 19.39
N ASP A 211 2.28 -6.15 20.34
CA ASP A 211 2.03 -5.93 21.78
C ASP A 211 2.20 -4.46 22.20
N LYS A 212 2.89 -3.69 21.37
CA LYS A 212 3.25 -2.30 21.64
C LYS A 212 2.35 -1.29 20.94
N ILE A 213 1.38 -1.75 20.16
CA ILE A 213 0.44 -0.90 19.44
C ILE A 213 -0.99 -1.17 19.92
N GLY A 214 -1.73 -0.08 20.17
CA GLY A 214 -3.19 -0.17 20.34
C GLY A 214 -3.84 -0.25 18.97
N TYR A 215 -4.88 -1.07 18.80
CA TYR A 215 -5.69 -1.12 17.58
C TYR A 215 -7.16 -1.36 17.92
N VAL A 216 -8.04 -0.87 17.05
CA VAL A 216 -9.50 -1.09 17.14
C VAL A 216 -9.90 -2.19 16.17
N TYR A 217 -9.35 -2.13 14.95
CA TYR A 217 -9.63 -3.09 13.89
C TYR A 217 -8.35 -3.75 13.40
N ALA A 218 -8.46 -4.96 12.85
CA ALA A 218 -7.31 -5.66 12.26
C ALA A 218 -6.65 -4.88 11.12
N SER A 219 -7.42 -4.06 10.39
CA SER A 219 -6.94 -3.14 9.36
C SER A 219 -6.00 -2.06 9.87
N ASP A 220 -6.09 -1.71 11.15
CA ASP A 220 -5.28 -0.62 11.74
C ASP A 220 -3.88 -1.08 12.12
N ILE A 221 -3.66 -2.39 12.23
CA ILE A 221 -2.41 -2.96 12.74
C ILE A 221 -1.24 -2.58 11.83
N SER A 222 -1.35 -2.86 10.53
CA SER A 222 -0.26 -2.58 9.58
C SER A 222 0.07 -1.07 9.51
N PRO A 223 -0.88 -0.14 9.36
CA PRO A 223 -0.59 1.29 9.38
C PRO A 223 0.07 1.76 10.68
N ARG A 224 -0.35 1.25 11.85
CA ARG A 224 0.25 1.62 13.15
C ARG A 224 1.67 1.10 13.29
N VAL A 225 1.94 -0.13 12.85
CA VAL A 225 3.30 -0.68 12.82
C VAL A 225 4.18 0.12 11.87
N LYS A 226 3.70 0.42 10.65
CA LYS A 226 4.40 1.26 9.66
C LYS A 226 4.80 2.60 10.26
N TYR A 227 3.85 3.30 10.89
CA TYR A 227 4.09 4.61 11.51
C TYR A 227 5.13 4.54 12.63
N ARG A 228 4.99 3.56 13.53
CA ARG A 228 5.93 3.38 14.65
C ARG A 228 7.35 3.05 14.18
N LEU A 229 7.48 2.15 13.21
CA LEU A 229 8.77 1.81 12.63
C LEU A 229 9.40 3.01 11.92
N ALA A 230 8.58 3.75 11.15
CA ALA A 230 9.03 4.95 10.46
C ALA A 230 9.51 6.03 11.45
N LYS A 231 8.75 6.31 12.52
CA LYS A 231 9.19 7.24 13.59
C LYS A 231 10.50 6.79 14.25
N LYS A 232 10.63 5.49 14.55
CA LYS A 232 11.88 4.95 15.08
C LYS A 232 13.05 5.18 14.13
N ASN A 233 12.88 4.90 12.84
CA ASN A 233 13.93 5.06 11.85
C ASN A 233 14.33 6.54 11.68
N MET A 234 13.37 7.46 11.67
CA MET A 234 13.66 8.90 11.61
C MET A 234 14.55 9.39 12.75
N HIS A 235 14.40 8.79 13.94
CA HIS A 235 15.18 9.22 15.13
C HIS A 235 16.52 8.49 15.28
N PHE A 236 16.64 7.27 14.78
CA PHE A 236 17.77 6.39 15.13
C PHE A 236 18.57 5.88 13.92
N SER A 237 18.09 6.01 12.68
CA SER A 237 18.86 5.63 11.52
C SER A 237 19.85 6.73 11.14
N ASN A 238 21.07 6.31 10.80
CA ASN A 238 22.09 7.19 10.24
C ASN A 238 22.09 7.16 8.69
N ASN A 239 21.19 6.40 8.08
CA ASN A 239 21.11 6.23 6.65
C ASN A 239 20.10 7.21 6.04
N PRO A 240 20.50 8.18 5.22
CA PRO A 240 19.60 9.20 4.67
C PRO A 240 18.38 8.61 3.94
N SER A 241 18.58 7.59 3.11
CA SER A 241 17.49 6.94 2.36
C SER A 241 16.44 6.29 3.27
N VAL A 242 16.87 5.70 4.41
CA VAL A 242 15.96 5.12 5.42
C VAL A 242 15.16 6.22 6.10
N VAL A 243 15.82 7.35 6.43
CA VAL A 243 15.18 8.51 7.05
C VAL A 243 14.16 9.13 6.08
N MET A 244 14.53 9.30 4.80
CA MET A 244 13.63 9.86 3.78
C MET A 244 12.35 9.06 3.59
N ILE A 245 12.45 7.75 3.36
CA ILE A 245 11.25 6.91 3.18
C ILE A 245 10.41 6.87 4.46
N SER A 246 11.05 6.89 5.61
CA SER A 246 10.38 6.92 6.89
C SER A 246 9.63 8.24 7.11
N TYR A 247 10.23 9.37 6.73
CA TYR A 247 9.57 10.68 6.75
C TYR A 247 8.27 10.67 5.95
N VAL A 248 8.31 10.15 4.71
CA VAL A 248 7.11 10.07 3.86
C VAL A 248 6.00 9.28 4.55
N PHE A 249 6.33 8.11 5.12
CA PHE A 249 5.33 7.27 5.78
C PHE A 249 4.74 7.92 7.06
N VAL A 250 5.55 8.70 7.78
CA VAL A 250 5.06 9.49 8.91
C VAL A 250 4.12 10.59 8.41
N ALA A 251 4.55 11.37 7.42
CA ALA A 251 3.77 12.48 6.89
C ALA A 251 2.46 12.03 6.23
N GLU A 252 2.46 10.90 5.48
CA GLU A 252 1.23 10.27 4.97
C GLU A 252 0.26 9.93 6.11
N THR A 253 0.78 9.35 7.20
CA THR A 253 -0.04 8.97 8.35
C THR A 253 -0.60 10.18 9.08
N GLU A 254 0.20 11.23 9.26
CA GLU A 254 -0.25 12.49 9.85
C GLU A 254 -1.33 13.16 9.01
N LEU A 255 -1.16 13.14 7.68
CA LEU A 255 -2.19 13.62 6.75
C LEU A 255 -3.49 12.82 6.91
N MET A 256 -3.42 11.49 6.96
CA MET A 256 -4.59 10.65 7.19
C MET A 256 -5.26 10.93 8.53
N ASN A 257 -4.48 11.19 9.58
CA ASN A 257 -5.02 11.60 10.87
C ASN A 257 -5.76 12.94 10.79
N ILE A 258 -5.25 13.92 10.03
CA ILE A 258 -5.93 15.19 9.78
C ILE A 258 -7.26 14.95 9.05
N VAL A 259 -7.27 14.12 8.01
CA VAL A 259 -8.50 13.75 7.30
C VAL A 259 -9.49 13.09 8.23
N THR A 260 -9.05 12.14 9.06
CA THR A 260 -9.90 11.47 10.06
C THR A 260 -10.52 12.45 11.06
N LEU A 261 -9.76 13.46 11.52
CA LEU A 261 -10.28 14.50 12.39
C LEU A 261 -11.34 15.38 11.70
N ILE A 262 -11.09 15.78 10.46
CA ILE A 262 -12.03 16.58 9.66
C ILE A 262 -13.32 15.80 9.41
N GLU A 263 -13.21 14.53 9.02
CA GLU A 263 -14.37 13.67 8.79
C GLU A 263 -15.12 13.37 10.09
N GLY A 264 -14.41 13.09 11.18
CA GLY A 264 -15.01 12.91 12.51
C GLY A 264 -15.84 14.11 12.92
N THR A 265 -15.32 15.33 12.71
CA THR A 265 -16.05 16.57 12.97
C THR A 265 -17.24 16.74 12.02
N ARG A 266 -17.06 16.45 10.73
CA ARG A 266 -18.13 16.56 9.71
C ARG A 266 -19.31 15.62 9.97
N TYR A 267 -19.03 14.42 10.47
CA TYR A 267 -20.03 13.39 10.77
C TYR A 267 -20.46 13.40 12.23
N GLU A 268 -20.04 14.42 13.00
CA GLU A 268 -20.39 14.58 14.43
C GLU A 268 -20.10 13.34 15.27
N LEU A 269 -18.98 12.65 14.97
CA LEU A 269 -18.56 11.49 15.75
C LEU A 269 -18.13 11.89 17.14
N ASP A 270 -18.37 11.03 18.11
CA ASP A 270 -17.88 11.21 19.49
C ASP A 270 -16.35 11.36 19.50
N ASN A 271 -15.85 12.30 20.30
CA ASN A 271 -14.41 12.59 20.40
C ASN A 271 -13.59 11.36 20.77
N LYS A 272 -14.11 10.45 21.61
CA LYS A 272 -13.41 9.21 21.99
C LYS A 272 -13.30 8.26 20.80
N ILE A 273 -14.36 8.16 20.00
CA ILE A 273 -14.35 7.36 18.76
C ILE A 273 -13.34 7.93 17.80
N THR A 274 -13.40 9.23 17.51
CA THR A 274 -12.46 9.90 16.59
C THR A 274 -11.01 9.71 17.05
N GLN A 275 -10.71 9.90 18.36
CA GLN A 275 -9.38 9.67 18.91
C GLN A 275 -8.90 8.22 18.81
N SER A 276 -9.79 7.23 18.88
CA SER A 276 -9.44 5.82 18.74
C SER A 276 -9.04 5.43 17.32
N LEU A 277 -9.55 6.16 16.32
CA LEU A 277 -9.24 5.97 14.90
C LEU A 277 -7.87 6.56 14.50
N LEU A 278 -7.34 7.50 15.30
CA LEU A 278 -6.04 8.10 14.99
C LEU A 278 -4.89 7.09 15.16
N ILE A 279 -3.94 7.16 14.25
CA ILE A 279 -2.69 6.40 14.29
C ILE A 279 -1.67 7.21 15.09
N LYS A 280 -1.18 6.64 16.20
CA LYS A 280 -0.25 7.28 17.13
C LYS A 280 1.00 6.45 17.33
#